data_32cf2a8c783f7aac5ffd0ab22d1bfd8a
#
_entry.id   32cf2a8c783f7aac5ffd0ab22d1bfd8a
#
_cell.length_a   1.000
_cell.length_b   1.000
_cell.length_c   1.000
_cell.angle_alpha   90.00
_cell.angle_beta   90.00
_cell.angle_gamma   90.00
#
_symmetry.space_group_name_H-M   'P 1'
#
loop_
_entity.id
_entity.type
_entity.pdbx_description
1 polymer ?
#
loop_
_entity_poly.entity_id
_entity_poly.type
_entity_poly.pdbx_seq_one_letter_code
_entity_poly.pdbx_strand_id
1 'polypeptide(L)'
;EYPSWDCLPYDRLSPTAGIAAQRMATLTRLAPRDANDTTPLLVEATVAAVSQRVPPRRAVTVAGFSAKVGQDLDTDALEAYVAANGYVKASTVSERGEYAVRGGVIDVFPAGFDEPVRLDMFGTELESIRAFDPETQRSSKQLKSISLSPVSEVLLDKDAISRFRTGYLNLFGAPGDEPMYAAVSAGARRQGVEHWLPLFYEDLDTVFDYLPDHAPVFLDNQAEEARAERWNLTSDAYEA
;
A
#
# COMPACT_ATOMS: atom_id res chain seq x y z
N GLU A 1 -9.53 8.29 -7.88
CA GLU A 1 -8.76 9.34 -7.19
C GLU A 1 -7.41 8.82 -6.71
N TYR A 2 -6.39 9.69 -6.73
CA TYR A 2 -5.08 9.46 -6.17
C TYR A 2 -4.80 10.54 -5.10
N PRO A 3 -5.08 10.26 -3.81
CA PRO A 3 -4.99 11.26 -2.76
C PRO A 3 -3.54 11.55 -2.34
N SER A 4 -3.32 12.74 -1.75
CA SER A 4 -2.10 13.03 -0.99
C SER A 4 -2.14 12.32 0.37
N TRP A 5 -0.97 12.17 0.99
CA TRP A 5 -0.93 11.81 2.40
C TRP A 5 -1.64 12.88 3.23
N ASP A 6 -2.32 12.44 4.26
CA ASP A 6 -3.04 13.26 5.24
C ASP A 6 -2.19 13.57 6.49
N CYS A 7 -0.87 13.40 6.38
CA CYS A 7 0.11 13.82 7.37
C CYS A 7 1.09 14.84 6.77
N LEU A 8 1.74 15.60 7.63
CA LEU A 8 2.73 16.60 7.20
C LEU A 8 4.04 15.94 6.74
N PRO A 9 4.79 16.60 5.85
CA PRO A 9 6.15 16.17 5.54
C PRO A 9 7.01 16.13 6.82
N TYR A 10 7.87 15.11 6.91
CA TYR A 10 8.76 14.88 8.06
C TYR A 10 8.05 14.66 9.41
N ASP A 11 6.73 14.42 9.41
CA ASP A 11 5.99 14.04 10.61
C ASP A 11 6.42 12.65 11.08
N ARG A 12 6.08 12.31 12.32
CA ARG A 12 6.26 10.98 12.89
C ARG A 12 5.02 10.10 12.71
N LEU A 13 3.97 10.65 12.07
CA LEU A 13 2.72 9.98 11.80
C LEU A 13 2.74 9.34 10.41
N SER A 14 2.20 8.15 10.29
CA SER A 14 1.87 7.55 9.00
C SER A 14 0.62 8.20 8.41
N PRO A 15 0.45 8.19 7.08
CA PRO A 15 -0.86 8.45 6.49
C PRO A 15 -1.88 7.43 7.02
N THR A 16 -3.14 7.80 7.06
CA THR A 16 -4.21 6.87 7.47
C THR A 16 -4.23 5.64 6.55
N ALA A 17 -4.63 4.50 7.10
CA ALA A 17 -4.68 3.24 6.36
C ALA A 17 -5.58 3.36 5.10
N GLY A 18 -6.68 4.12 5.19
CA GLY A 18 -7.57 4.38 4.06
C GLY A 18 -6.88 5.12 2.92
N ILE A 19 -6.13 6.19 3.23
CA ILE A 19 -5.35 6.95 2.24
C ILE A 19 -4.26 6.08 1.62
N ALA A 20 -3.48 5.38 2.44
CA ALA A 20 -2.42 4.49 1.96
C ALA A 20 -2.99 3.40 1.03
N ALA A 21 -4.08 2.75 1.42
CA ALA A 21 -4.75 1.73 0.62
C ALA A 21 -5.31 2.30 -0.71
N GLN A 22 -5.90 3.50 -0.71
CA GLN A 22 -6.42 4.14 -1.92
C GLN A 22 -5.30 4.49 -2.90
N ARG A 23 -4.18 4.99 -2.40
CA ARG A 23 -2.97 5.24 -3.21
C ARG A 23 -2.46 3.95 -3.83
N MET A 24 -2.28 2.90 -3.02
CA MET A 24 -1.81 1.61 -3.50
C MET A 24 -2.77 0.95 -4.49
N ALA A 25 -4.10 1.08 -4.30
CA ALA A 25 -5.09 0.62 -5.27
C ALA A 25 -4.90 1.28 -6.64
N THR A 26 -4.64 2.59 -6.67
CA THR A 26 -4.39 3.32 -7.91
C THR A 26 -3.07 2.90 -8.54
N LEU A 27 -1.97 2.84 -7.79
CA LEU A 27 -0.65 2.42 -8.29
C LEU A 27 -0.69 0.98 -8.82
N THR A 28 -1.32 0.05 -8.11
CA THR A 28 -1.50 -1.34 -8.54
C THR A 28 -2.32 -1.45 -9.83
N ARG A 29 -3.32 -0.59 -10.02
CA ARG A 29 -4.13 -0.55 -11.24
C ARG A 29 -3.35 0.03 -12.42
N LEU A 30 -2.45 0.97 -12.17
CA LEU A 30 -1.60 1.59 -13.20
C LEU A 30 -0.39 0.72 -13.56
N ALA A 31 0.19 0.01 -12.60
CA ALA A 31 1.45 -0.71 -12.77
C ALA A 31 1.49 -1.72 -13.94
N PRO A 32 0.46 -2.55 -14.23
CA PRO A 32 0.46 -3.48 -15.35
C PRO A 32 0.16 -2.84 -16.70
N ARG A 33 -0.28 -1.58 -16.74
CA ARG A 33 -0.69 -0.91 -17.98
C ARG A 33 0.52 -0.61 -18.86
N ASP A 34 0.38 -0.88 -20.14
CA ASP A 34 1.36 -0.56 -21.17
C ASP A 34 0.71 0.26 -22.32
N ALA A 35 1.50 0.55 -23.35
CA ALA A 35 1.04 1.32 -24.50
C ALA A 35 -0.10 0.65 -25.31
N ASN A 36 -0.33 -0.65 -25.11
CA ASN A 36 -1.37 -1.41 -25.81
C ASN A 36 -2.69 -1.46 -25.00
N ASP A 37 -2.68 -1.09 -23.73
CA ASP A 37 -3.89 -1.03 -22.91
C ASP A 37 -4.69 0.23 -23.26
N THR A 38 -5.71 0.05 -24.09
CA THR A 38 -6.62 1.11 -24.54
C THR A 38 -7.82 1.34 -23.61
N THR A 39 -7.89 0.67 -22.47
CA THR A 39 -9.00 0.85 -21.53
C THR A 39 -8.96 2.27 -20.98
N PRO A 40 -10.01 3.09 -21.17
CA PRO A 40 -10.03 4.45 -20.65
C PRO A 40 -9.88 4.47 -19.12
N LEU A 41 -8.98 5.31 -18.62
CA LEU A 41 -8.78 5.52 -17.19
C LEU A 41 -8.52 7.00 -16.95
N LEU A 42 -9.29 7.60 -16.06
CA LEU A 42 -9.06 8.93 -15.53
C LEU A 42 -8.47 8.82 -14.13
N VAL A 43 -7.34 9.50 -13.90
CA VAL A 43 -6.73 9.64 -12.58
C VAL A 43 -6.84 11.10 -12.18
N GLU A 44 -7.56 11.34 -11.10
CA GLU A 44 -7.65 12.66 -10.47
C GLU A 44 -6.71 12.70 -9.27
N ALA A 45 -5.88 13.73 -9.20
CA ALA A 45 -4.89 13.87 -8.14
C ALA A 45 -4.68 15.35 -7.78
N THR A 46 -4.32 15.60 -6.54
CA THR A 46 -3.85 16.93 -6.13
C THR A 46 -2.37 17.10 -6.50
N VAL A 47 -1.91 18.35 -6.58
CA VAL A 47 -0.48 18.66 -6.77
C VAL A 47 0.37 18.06 -5.64
N ALA A 48 -0.13 18.10 -4.41
CA ALA A 48 0.54 17.50 -3.27
C ALA A 48 0.75 15.97 -3.44
N ALA A 49 -0.26 15.27 -4.00
CA ALA A 49 -0.19 13.84 -4.26
C ALA A 49 0.87 13.48 -5.31
N VAL A 50 0.87 14.20 -6.44
CA VAL A 50 1.80 13.91 -7.55
C VAL A 50 3.23 14.39 -7.29
N SER A 51 3.43 15.28 -6.31
CA SER A 51 4.76 15.72 -5.89
C SER A 51 5.48 14.72 -4.98
N GLN A 52 4.79 13.73 -4.46
CA GLN A 52 5.37 12.69 -3.63
C GLN A 52 6.02 11.59 -4.47
N ARG A 53 7.18 11.12 -4.01
CA ARG A 53 7.79 9.91 -4.55
C ARG A 53 7.00 8.69 -4.12
N VAL A 54 7.02 7.66 -4.97
CA VAL A 54 6.29 6.41 -4.79
C VAL A 54 7.23 5.21 -4.98
N PRO A 55 6.84 4.01 -4.54
CA PRO A 55 7.59 2.79 -4.86
C PRO A 55 7.84 2.66 -6.36
N PRO A 56 8.91 2.01 -6.79
CA PRO A 56 9.13 1.77 -8.21
C PRO A 56 8.04 0.85 -8.77
N ARG A 57 7.54 1.18 -9.96
CA ARG A 57 6.47 0.46 -10.66
C ARG A 57 6.69 -1.05 -10.66
N ARG A 58 7.95 -1.50 -10.86
CA ARG A 58 8.32 -2.92 -10.86
C ARG A 58 8.02 -3.61 -9.52
N ALA A 59 8.20 -2.93 -8.39
CA ALA A 59 7.94 -3.51 -7.08
C ALA A 59 6.44 -3.75 -6.86
N VAL A 60 5.61 -2.78 -7.28
CA VAL A 60 4.15 -2.88 -7.16
C VAL A 60 3.59 -3.96 -8.10
N THR A 61 4.14 -4.12 -9.30
CA THR A 61 3.69 -5.14 -10.28
C THR A 61 3.88 -6.56 -9.75
N VAL A 62 4.96 -6.81 -9.02
CA VAL A 62 5.31 -8.16 -8.50
C VAL A 62 4.60 -8.48 -7.18
N ALA A 63 4.24 -7.47 -6.40
CA ALA A 63 3.69 -7.63 -5.06
C ALA A 63 2.19 -8.00 -5.06
N GLY A 64 1.79 -9.04 -5.78
CA GLY A 64 0.41 -9.53 -5.82
C GLY A 64 0.27 -10.91 -5.16
N PHE A 65 -0.87 -11.16 -4.52
CA PHE A 65 -1.28 -12.47 -4.04
C PHE A 65 -2.66 -12.80 -4.59
N SER A 66 -2.85 -14.03 -5.08
CA SER A 66 -4.15 -14.45 -5.61
C SER A 66 -4.57 -15.79 -5.05
N ALA A 67 -5.87 -15.95 -4.81
CA ALA A 67 -6.48 -17.21 -4.39
C ALA A 67 -7.78 -17.44 -5.14
N LYS A 68 -8.12 -18.72 -5.34
CA LYS A 68 -9.32 -19.15 -6.07
C LYS A 68 -10.01 -20.27 -5.30
N VAL A 69 -11.33 -20.24 -5.28
CA VAL A 69 -12.16 -21.29 -4.68
C VAL A 69 -11.80 -22.67 -5.27
N GLY A 70 -11.68 -23.67 -4.40
CA GLY A 70 -11.31 -25.03 -4.73
C GLY A 70 -9.80 -25.27 -4.86
N GLN A 71 -8.95 -24.29 -4.50
CA GLN A 71 -7.50 -24.48 -4.43
C GLN A 71 -7.04 -24.64 -2.98
N ASP A 72 -5.95 -25.38 -2.79
CA ASP A 72 -5.23 -25.34 -1.52
C ASP A 72 -4.64 -23.95 -1.31
N LEU A 73 -4.87 -23.38 -0.13
CA LEU A 73 -4.37 -22.09 0.28
C LEU A 73 -3.46 -22.27 1.50
N ASP A 74 -2.20 -21.90 1.33
CA ASP A 74 -1.26 -21.79 2.43
C ASP A 74 -1.61 -20.54 3.27
N THR A 75 -2.24 -20.76 4.41
CA THR A 75 -2.69 -19.68 5.30
C THR A 75 -1.52 -18.95 5.95
N ASP A 76 -0.40 -19.64 6.21
CA ASP A 76 0.80 -19.02 6.77
C ASP A 76 1.45 -18.10 5.72
N ALA A 77 1.50 -18.53 4.47
CA ALA A 77 1.96 -17.68 3.36
C ALA A 77 1.05 -16.47 3.15
N LEU A 78 -0.27 -16.63 3.27
CA LEU A 78 -1.20 -15.50 3.22
C LEU A 78 -0.99 -14.54 4.40
N GLU A 79 -0.86 -15.02 5.63
CA GLU A 79 -0.59 -14.17 6.79
C GLU A 79 0.75 -13.43 6.65
N ALA A 80 1.80 -14.11 6.18
CA ALA A 80 3.08 -13.49 5.90
C ALA A 80 2.97 -12.40 4.81
N TYR A 81 2.19 -12.67 3.75
CA TYR A 81 1.93 -11.71 2.69
C TYR A 81 1.23 -10.46 3.22
N VAL A 82 0.10 -10.60 3.92
CA VAL A 82 -0.66 -9.43 4.40
C VAL A 82 0.17 -8.61 5.40
N ALA A 83 0.93 -9.24 6.28
CA ALA A 83 1.82 -8.55 7.21
C ALA A 83 2.92 -7.75 6.48
N ALA A 84 3.61 -8.36 5.50
CA ALA A 84 4.66 -7.68 4.74
C ALA A 84 4.13 -6.53 3.88
N ASN A 85 2.88 -6.63 3.41
CA ASN A 85 2.27 -5.69 2.48
C ASN A 85 1.40 -4.60 3.15
N GLY A 86 1.50 -4.46 4.47
CA GLY A 86 0.94 -3.32 5.19
C GLY A 86 -0.44 -3.52 5.79
N TYR A 87 -1.02 -4.69 5.66
CA TYR A 87 -2.29 -4.99 6.32
C TYR A 87 -2.12 -5.02 7.84
N VAL A 88 -3.12 -4.49 8.54
CA VAL A 88 -3.14 -4.44 10.01
C VAL A 88 -4.07 -5.53 10.55
N LYS A 89 -3.58 -6.31 11.51
CA LYS A 89 -4.39 -7.33 12.16
C LYS A 89 -5.40 -6.68 13.08
N ALA A 90 -6.69 -6.95 12.84
CA ALA A 90 -7.82 -6.46 13.64
C ALA A 90 -8.60 -7.63 14.25
N SER A 91 -9.37 -7.36 15.30
CA SER A 91 -10.32 -8.34 15.86
C SER A 91 -11.54 -8.53 14.95
N THR A 92 -11.95 -7.47 14.27
CA THR A 92 -13.05 -7.44 13.30
C THR A 92 -12.64 -6.50 12.18
N VAL A 93 -12.79 -6.94 10.94
CA VAL A 93 -12.43 -6.16 9.75
C VAL A 93 -13.54 -5.17 9.44
N SER A 94 -13.20 -3.89 9.44
CA SER A 94 -14.11 -2.76 9.16
C SER A 94 -13.52 -1.74 8.18
N GLU A 95 -12.19 -1.61 8.12
CA GLU A 95 -11.51 -0.62 7.29
C GLU A 95 -10.60 -1.27 6.26
N ARG A 96 -10.38 -0.57 5.13
CA ARG A 96 -9.44 -1.03 4.08
C ARG A 96 -8.04 -1.20 4.67
N GLY A 97 -7.40 -2.32 4.32
CA GLY A 97 -6.08 -2.65 4.84
C GLY A 97 -6.11 -3.44 6.15
N GLU A 98 -7.28 -3.81 6.66
CA GLU A 98 -7.39 -4.70 7.82
C GLU A 98 -7.54 -6.16 7.41
N TYR A 99 -7.08 -7.06 8.29
CA TYR A 99 -7.35 -8.49 8.20
C TYR A 99 -7.56 -9.11 9.58
N ALA A 100 -8.29 -10.21 9.62
CA ALA A 100 -8.55 -10.99 10.83
C ALA A 100 -8.48 -12.49 10.51
N VAL A 101 -7.94 -13.29 11.42
CA VAL A 101 -7.87 -14.75 11.31
C VAL A 101 -8.57 -15.35 12.51
N ARG A 102 -9.57 -16.21 12.27
CA ARG A 102 -10.38 -16.84 13.30
C ARG A 102 -10.65 -18.29 12.94
N GLY A 103 -9.81 -19.20 13.42
CA GLY A 103 -9.91 -20.62 13.04
C GLY A 103 -9.76 -20.79 11.51
N GLY A 104 -10.72 -21.45 10.87
CA GLY A 104 -10.75 -21.66 9.43
C GLY A 104 -11.34 -20.48 8.63
N VAL A 105 -11.42 -19.27 9.20
CA VAL A 105 -11.97 -18.09 8.52
C VAL A 105 -10.95 -16.97 8.51
N ILE A 106 -10.68 -16.42 7.33
CA ILE A 106 -9.81 -15.26 7.16
C ILE A 106 -10.62 -14.14 6.52
N ASP A 107 -10.77 -13.05 7.24
CA ASP A 107 -11.38 -11.81 6.74
C ASP A 107 -10.28 -10.86 6.30
N VAL A 108 -10.44 -10.20 5.14
CA VAL A 108 -9.50 -9.19 4.65
C VAL A 108 -10.24 -8.10 3.90
N PHE A 109 -9.82 -6.83 4.07
CA PHE A 109 -10.35 -5.73 3.29
C PHE A 109 -9.28 -5.19 2.33
N PRO A 110 -9.27 -5.67 1.07
CA PRO A 110 -8.25 -5.29 0.10
C PRO A 110 -8.37 -3.83 -0.32
N ALA A 111 -7.26 -3.22 -0.74
CA ALA A 111 -7.17 -1.83 -1.16
C ALA A 111 -8.14 -1.43 -2.28
N GLY A 112 -8.30 -2.29 -3.28
CA GLY A 112 -9.11 -2.01 -4.48
C GLY A 112 -10.55 -2.51 -4.42
N PHE A 113 -11.04 -2.91 -3.24
CA PHE A 113 -12.39 -3.47 -3.07
C PHE A 113 -13.30 -2.47 -2.34
N ASP A 114 -14.58 -2.51 -2.66
CA ASP A 114 -15.60 -1.71 -1.98
C ASP A 114 -16.09 -2.37 -0.69
N GLU A 115 -15.99 -3.70 -0.59
CA GLU A 115 -16.39 -4.51 0.54
C GLU A 115 -15.24 -5.43 0.96
N PRO A 116 -15.10 -5.73 2.27
CA PRO A 116 -14.19 -6.76 2.74
C PRO A 116 -14.64 -8.14 2.26
N VAL A 117 -13.70 -9.08 2.25
CA VAL A 117 -13.95 -10.46 1.83
C VAL A 117 -13.62 -11.44 2.93
N ARG A 118 -14.42 -12.48 3.02
CA ARG A 118 -14.27 -13.63 3.92
C ARG A 118 -13.87 -14.85 3.13
N LEU A 119 -12.76 -15.45 3.51
CA LEU A 119 -12.26 -16.70 2.98
C LEU A 119 -12.58 -17.79 4.01
N ASP A 120 -13.38 -18.77 3.61
CA ASP A 120 -13.71 -19.94 4.45
C ASP A 120 -12.85 -21.12 4.01
N MET A 121 -12.12 -21.67 4.97
CA MET A 121 -11.23 -22.80 4.76
C MET A 121 -11.85 -24.10 5.26
N PHE A 122 -11.72 -25.17 4.48
CA PHE A 122 -11.96 -26.53 4.94
C PHE A 122 -10.65 -27.31 4.89
N GLY A 123 -10.00 -27.47 6.03
CA GLY A 123 -8.61 -27.94 6.07
C GLY A 123 -7.68 -26.97 5.37
N THR A 124 -7.02 -27.39 4.31
CA THR A 124 -6.15 -26.54 3.46
C THR A 124 -6.88 -25.95 2.26
N GLU A 125 -8.08 -26.46 1.92
CA GLU A 125 -8.84 -26.02 0.76
C GLU A 125 -9.61 -24.73 1.04
N LEU A 126 -9.53 -23.77 0.12
CA LEU A 126 -10.37 -22.57 0.11
C LEU A 126 -11.77 -22.92 -0.41
N GLU A 127 -12.70 -23.19 0.51
CA GLU A 127 -14.05 -23.65 0.20
C GLU A 127 -14.90 -22.53 -0.41
N SER A 128 -14.82 -21.33 0.14
CA SER A 128 -15.61 -20.21 -0.36
C SER A 128 -14.91 -18.85 -0.17
N ILE A 129 -15.26 -17.91 -1.05
CA ILE A 129 -14.90 -16.49 -0.90
C ILE A 129 -16.20 -15.69 -0.96
N ARG A 130 -16.45 -14.86 0.05
CA ARG A 130 -17.68 -14.05 0.14
C ARG A 130 -17.32 -12.59 0.50
N ALA A 131 -17.84 -11.64 -0.28
CA ALA A 131 -17.88 -10.26 0.19
C ALA A 131 -18.86 -10.14 1.37
N PHE A 132 -18.61 -9.18 2.25
CA PHE A 132 -19.51 -8.93 3.37
C PHE A 132 -19.54 -7.43 3.71
N ASP A 133 -20.65 -7.01 4.29
CA ASP A 133 -20.83 -5.66 4.77
C ASP A 133 -20.03 -5.45 6.08
N PRO A 134 -19.14 -4.44 6.14
CA PRO A 134 -18.25 -4.24 7.28
C PRO A 134 -18.96 -3.85 8.58
N GLU A 135 -20.15 -3.21 8.50
CA GLU A 135 -20.91 -2.78 9.66
C GLU A 135 -21.74 -3.94 10.27
N THR A 136 -22.44 -4.66 9.40
CA THR A 136 -23.33 -5.75 9.84
C THR A 136 -22.66 -7.11 9.89
N GLN A 137 -21.46 -7.25 9.30
CA GLN A 137 -20.71 -8.51 9.16
C GLN A 137 -21.43 -9.61 8.37
N ARG A 138 -22.49 -9.25 7.62
CA ARG A 138 -23.28 -10.18 6.81
C ARG A 138 -22.73 -10.33 5.42
N SER A 139 -22.63 -11.57 4.94
CA SER A 139 -22.19 -11.85 3.56
C SER A 139 -23.18 -11.29 2.55
N SER A 140 -22.64 -10.64 1.51
CA SER A 140 -23.39 -9.99 0.43
C SER A 140 -23.31 -10.78 -0.88
N LYS A 141 -22.10 -11.17 -1.32
CA LYS A 141 -21.84 -11.71 -2.66
C LYS A 141 -20.79 -12.82 -2.61
N GLN A 142 -21.00 -13.89 -3.37
CA GLN A 142 -19.97 -14.90 -3.61
C GLN A 142 -19.02 -14.48 -4.73
N LEU A 143 -17.73 -14.75 -4.50
CA LEU A 143 -16.64 -14.53 -5.44
C LEU A 143 -15.99 -15.87 -5.80
N LYS A 144 -15.44 -15.97 -7.02
CA LYS A 144 -14.72 -17.17 -7.47
C LYS A 144 -13.22 -17.10 -7.18
N SER A 145 -12.69 -15.91 -7.10
CA SER A 145 -11.28 -15.63 -6.84
C SER A 145 -11.10 -14.27 -6.23
N ILE A 146 -9.94 -14.07 -5.61
CA ILE A 146 -9.50 -12.79 -5.08
C ILE A 146 -8.06 -12.53 -5.52
N SER A 147 -7.74 -11.26 -5.76
CA SER A 147 -6.36 -10.77 -5.89
C SER A 147 -6.14 -9.69 -4.85
N LEU A 148 -5.14 -9.88 -4.02
CA LEU A 148 -4.71 -8.91 -3.03
C LEU A 148 -3.55 -8.09 -3.59
N SER A 149 -3.56 -6.81 -3.35
CA SER A 149 -2.47 -5.87 -3.59
C SER A 149 -1.97 -5.31 -2.27
N PRO A 150 -0.74 -4.78 -2.23
CA PRO A 150 -0.26 -4.06 -1.06
C PRO A 150 -1.21 -2.93 -0.66
N VAL A 151 -1.27 -2.64 0.64
CA VAL A 151 -2.01 -1.48 1.19
C VAL A 151 -1.07 -0.42 1.78
N SER A 152 0.23 -0.61 1.63
CA SER A 152 1.27 0.33 2.05
C SER A 152 2.31 0.49 0.94
N GLU A 153 2.84 1.69 0.80
CA GLU A 153 3.94 1.99 -0.11
C GLU A 153 5.27 1.40 0.36
N VAL A 154 5.41 1.07 1.64
CA VAL A 154 6.56 0.36 2.19
C VAL A 154 6.25 -1.14 2.24
N LEU A 155 6.96 -1.93 1.45
CA LEU A 155 6.90 -3.40 1.46
C LEU A 155 8.00 -3.93 2.39
N LEU A 156 7.63 -4.68 3.43
CA LEU A 156 8.59 -5.21 4.42
C LEU A 156 8.98 -6.66 4.10
N ASP A 157 9.49 -6.88 2.90
CA ASP A 157 10.15 -8.13 2.57
C ASP A 157 11.61 -8.17 3.08
N LYS A 158 12.25 -9.33 2.98
CA LYS A 158 13.63 -9.52 3.48
C LYS A 158 14.64 -8.60 2.80
N ASP A 159 14.47 -8.35 1.51
CA ASP A 159 15.38 -7.54 0.72
C ASP A 159 15.21 -6.05 1.06
N ALA A 160 13.97 -5.60 1.22
CA ALA A 160 13.65 -4.24 1.64
C ALA A 160 14.18 -3.95 3.06
N ILE A 161 14.02 -4.89 4.00
CA ILE A 161 14.58 -4.77 5.35
C ILE A 161 16.12 -4.70 5.29
N SER A 162 16.76 -5.52 4.46
CA SER A 162 18.20 -5.50 4.27
C SER A 162 18.70 -4.16 3.70
N ARG A 163 18.00 -3.64 2.68
CA ARG A 163 18.30 -2.32 2.09
C ARG A 163 18.15 -1.21 3.12
N PHE A 164 17.04 -1.18 3.85
CA PHE A 164 16.81 -0.22 4.92
C PHE A 164 17.95 -0.22 5.94
N ARG A 165 18.33 -1.38 6.45
CA ARG A 165 19.44 -1.50 7.44
C ARG A 165 20.75 -0.98 6.89
N THR A 166 21.11 -1.36 5.67
CA THR A 166 22.35 -0.95 5.03
C THR A 166 22.33 0.56 4.74
N GLY A 167 21.23 1.07 4.19
CA GLY A 167 21.06 2.49 3.90
C GLY A 167 21.10 3.34 5.17
N TYR A 168 20.43 2.90 6.22
CA TYR A 168 20.46 3.58 7.52
C TYR A 168 21.88 3.70 8.08
N LEU A 169 22.62 2.56 8.14
CA LEU A 169 23.98 2.55 8.65
C LEU A 169 24.94 3.43 7.84
N ASN A 170 24.75 3.48 6.52
CA ASN A 170 25.57 4.33 5.64
C ASN A 170 25.30 5.81 5.83
N LEU A 171 24.06 6.21 6.11
CA LEU A 171 23.66 7.62 6.23
C LEU A 171 23.82 8.17 7.66
N PHE A 172 23.50 7.35 8.66
CA PHE A 172 23.39 7.80 10.05
C PHE A 172 24.39 7.13 11.00
N GLY A 173 25.09 6.08 10.54
CA GLY A 173 26.02 5.31 11.39
C GLY A 173 25.29 4.33 12.31
N ALA A 174 25.89 4.04 13.47
CA ALA A 174 25.32 3.08 14.42
C ALA A 174 23.95 3.54 14.95
N PRO A 175 22.92 2.69 14.94
CA PRO A 175 21.55 3.10 15.18
C PRO A 175 21.25 3.45 16.65
N GLY A 176 22.11 3.06 17.60
CA GLY A 176 21.83 3.25 19.02
C GLY A 176 20.48 2.64 19.41
N ASP A 177 19.67 3.43 20.13
CA ASP A 177 18.32 3.06 20.56
C ASP A 177 17.23 3.55 19.57
N GLU A 178 17.53 3.69 18.27
CA GLU A 178 16.56 4.18 17.30
C GLU A 178 15.38 3.19 17.11
N PRO A 179 14.17 3.58 17.54
CA PRO A 179 13.04 2.64 17.57
C PRO A 179 12.56 2.22 16.17
N MET A 180 12.73 3.08 15.15
CA MET A 180 12.37 2.75 13.76
C MET A 180 13.32 1.69 13.22
N TYR A 181 14.63 1.84 13.43
CA TYR A 181 15.61 0.86 13.01
C TYR A 181 15.39 -0.50 13.67
N ALA A 182 15.10 -0.52 14.97
CA ALA A 182 14.83 -1.75 15.71
C ALA A 182 13.57 -2.45 15.20
N ALA A 183 12.48 -1.70 15.00
CA ALA A 183 11.21 -2.25 14.50
C ALA A 183 11.36 -2.85 13.10
N VAL A 184 11.89 -2.08 12.14
CA VAL A 184 12.07 -2.55 10.76
C VAL A 184 13.03 -3.73 10.69
N SER A 185 14.11 -3.72 11.48
CA SER A 185 15.06 -4.85 11.55
C SER A 185 14.43 -6.14 12.07
N ALA A 186 13.39 -6.02 12.90
CA ALA A 186 12.58 -7.14 13.38
C ALA A 186 11.43 -7.53 12.42
N GLY A 187 11.31 -6.88 11.26
CA GLY A 187 10.21 -7.08 10.32
C GLY A 187 8.88 -6.48 10.77
N ALA A 188 8.90 -5.59 11.76
CA ALA A 188 7.71 -4.95 12.31
C ALA A 188 7.53 -3.54 11.74
N ARG A 189 6.28 -3.18 11.44
CA ARG A 189 5.93 -1.80 11.07
C ARG A 189 5.89 -0.91 12.30
N ARG A 190 6.31 0.32 12.10
CA ARG A 190 6.19 1.38 13.08
C ARG A 190 5.57 2.60 12.42
N GLN A 191 4.79 3.34 13.16
CA GLN A 191 4.19 4.59 12.69
C GLN A 191 5.27 5.56 12.19
N GLY A 192 5.03 6.17 11.04
CA GLY A 192 5.95 7.05 10.34
C GLY A 192 6.97 6.33 9.44
N VAL A 193 6.85 5.01 9.25
CA VAL A 193 7.77 4.23 8.39
C VAL A 193 7.75 4.70 6.93
N GLU A 194 6.66 5.27 6.48
CA GLU A 194 6.49 5.79 5.12
C GLU A 194 7.45 6.94 4.81
N HIS A 195 7.81 7.74 5.80
CA HIS A 195 8.80 8.83 5.63
C HIS A 195 10.22 8.31 5.36
N TRP A 196 10.47 7.03 5.59
CA TRP A 196 11.74 6.35 5.31
C TRP A 196 11.73 5.62 3.97
N LEU A 197 10.72 5.84 3.13
CA LEU A 197 10.54 5.18 1.84
C LEU A 197 11.84 5.07 1.00
N PRO A 198 12.70 6.11 0.91
CA PRO A 198 13.94 6.05 0.14
C PRO A 198 14.93 4.97 0.59
N LEU A 199 14.82 4.46 1.81
CA LEU A 199 15.72 3.41 2.31
C LEU A 199 15.24 1.99 1.97
N PHE A 200 14.00 1.82 1.50
CA PHE A 200 13.44 0.51 1.18
C PHE A 200 13.63 0.12 -0.28
N TYR A 201 13.93 1.08 -1.16
CA TYR A 201 14.06 0.89 -2.60
C TYR A 201 15.40 1.43 -3.10
N GLU A 202 15.90 0.89 -4.21
CA GLU A 202 17.11 1.38 -4.86
C GLU A 202 16.88 2.75 -5.51
N ASP A 203 15.67 2.93 -6.05
CA ASP A 203 15.17 4.15 -6.68
C ASP A 203 13.68 4.31 -6.34
N LEU A 204 13.18 5.50 -6.50
CA LEU A 204 11.76 5.83 -6.34
C LEU A 204 11.24 6.43 -7.63
N ASP A 205 10.04 6.02 -8.00
CA ASP A 205 9.30 6.59 -9.12
C ASP A 205 8.46 7.80 -8.68
N THR A 206 7.85 8.45 -9.64
CA THR A 206 6.72 9.35 -9.50
C THR A 206 5.45 8.66 -9.99
N VAL A 207 4.28 9.18 -9.68
CA VAL A 207 3.03 8.65 -10.27
C VAL A 207 3.03 8.72 -11.81
N PHE A 208 3.78 9.66 -12.38
CA PHE A 208 3.90 9.81 -13.84
C PHE A 208 4.64 8.65 -14.49
N ASP A 209 5.59 8.02 -13.81
CA ASP A 209 6.32 6.83 -14.30
C ASP A 209 5.42 5.59 -14.40
N TYR A 210 4.25 5.64 -13.79
CA TYR A 210 3.20 4.61 -13.92
C TYR A 210 2.29 4.82 -15.13
N LEU A 211 2.33 6.00 -15.74
CA LEU A 211 1.49 6.32 -16.90
C LEU A 211 2.18 5.89 -18.21
N PRO A 212 1.40 5.56 -19.25
CA PRO A 212 1.96 5.42 -20.59
C PRO A 212 2.56 6.75 -21.09
N ASP A 213 3.63 6.69 -21.87
CA ASP A 213 4.35 7.89 -22.39
C ASP A 213 3.47 8.91 -23.11
N HIS A 214 2.36 8.45 -23.69
CA HIS A 214 1.41 9.29 -24.43
C HIS A 214 0.20 9.75 -23.60
N ALA A 215 0.17 9.46 -22.30
CA ALA A 215 -0.93 9.87 -21.45
C ALA A 215 -1.01 11.39 -21.33
N PRO A 216 -2.15 12.03 -21.67
CA PRO A 216 -2.28 13.46 -21.49
C PRO A 216 -2.39 13.81 -20.01
N VAL A 217 -1.75 14.90 -19.62
CA VAL A 217 -1.87 15.49 -18.29
C VAL A 217 -2.52 16.85 -18.41
N PHE A 218 -3.59 17.06 -17.64
CA PHE A 218 -4.32 18.32 -17.60
C PHE A 218 -4.09 18.97 -16.24
N LEU A 219 -3.63 20.20 -16.25
CA LEU A 219 -3.48 21.02 -15.04
C LEU A 219 -4.62 22.02 -14.97
N ASP A 220 -5.17 22.21 -13.78
CA ASP A 220 -6.09 23.30 -13.55
C ASP A 220 -5.35 24.65 -13.39
N ASN A 221 -6.09 25.74 -13.29
CA ASN A 221 -5.53 27.09 -13.21
C ASN A 221 -4.84 27.39 -11.86
N GLN A 222 -5.05 26.56 -10.83
CA GLN A 222 -4.46 26.70 -9.48
C GLN A 222 -3.24 25.79 -9.26
N ALA A 223 -2.91 24.95 -10.24
CA ALA A 223 -1.85 23.95 -10.07
C ALA A 223 -0.49 24.55 -9.72
N GLU A 224 -0.13 25.68 -10.31
CA GLU A 224 1.17 26.36 -10.03
C GLU A 224 1.21 26.98 -8.63
N GLU A 225 0.10 27.57 -8.19
CA GLU A 225 -0.02 28.12 -6.83
C GLU A 225 0.06 26.99 -5.78
N ALA A 226 -0.69 25.93 -5.98
CA ALA A 226 -0.67 24.74 -5.12
C ALA A 226 0.73 24.08 -5.07
N ARG A 227 1.46 24.09 -6.19
CA ARG A 227 2.86 23.62 -6.23
C ARG A 227 3.77 24.49 -5.36
N ALA A 228 3.65 25.80 -5.48
CA ALA A 228 4.46 26.74 -4.70
C ALA A 228 4.17 26.61 -3.20
N GLU A 229 2.89 26.54 -2.82
CA GLU A 229 2.47 26.29 -1.44
C GLU A 229 3.02 24.97 -0.89
N ARG A 230 2.90 23.89 -1.64
CA ARG A 230 3.42 22.57 -1.22
C ARG A 230 4.92 22.59 -1.04
N TRP A 231 5.64 23.26 -1.93
CA TRP A 231 7.09 23.40 -1.82
C TRP A 231 7.50 24.16 -0.58
N ASN A 232 6.86 25.30 -0.30
CA ASN A 232 7.13 26.10 0.90
C ASN A 232 6.87 25.29 2.17
N LEU A 233 5.71 24.61 2.25
CA LEU A 233 5.37 23.76 3.39
C LEU A 233 6.42 22.67 3.63
N THR A 234 6.91 22.05 2.55
CA THR A 234 7.93 21.00 2.66
C THR A 234 9.28 21.55 3.10
N SER A 235 9.68 22.73 2.59
CA SER A 235 10.91 23.39 2.98
C SER A 235 10.87 23.85 4.45
N ASP A 236 9.78 24.44 4.88
CA ASP A 236 9.59 24.88 6.26
C ASP A 236 9.65 23.70 7.24
N ALA A 237 9.01 22.57 6.87
CA ALA A 237 9.04 21.36 7.68
C ALA A 237 10.42 20.67 7.71
N TYR A 238 11.25 20.88 6.68
CA TYR A 238 12.63 20.36 6.64
C TYR A 238 13.59 21.19 7.50
N GLU A 239 13.35 22.50 7.62
CA GLU A 239 14.20 23.44 8.38
C GLU A 239 13.86 23.47 9.88
N ALA A 240 12.68 22.94 10.28
CA ALA A 240 12.18 22.93 11.66
C ALA A 240 12.78 21.80 12.50
#